data_41fa1746d122f69ace2d1d55323f5475
#
_entry.id   41fa1746d122f69ace2d1d55323f5475
#
_cell.length_a   1.000
_cell.length_b   1.000
_cell.length_c   1.000
_cell.angle_alpha   90.00
_cell.angle_beta   90.00
_cell.angle_gamma   90.00
#
_symmetry.space_group_name_H-M   'P 1'
#
loop_
_entity.id
_entity.type
_entity.pdbx_description
1 polymer ?
#
loop_
_entity_poly.entity_id
_entity_poly.type
_entity_poly.pdbx_seq_one_letter_code
_entity_poly.pdbx_strand_id
1 'polypeptide(L)'
;MLATKAFGMGIDIPDIALVLHFAPTGNLCDYTQEIGRAARDPEIHGRAVYEHMANDFKHINRLHGLSSIQPWQLVQVMRKVLQLYRQHRASQPATATKHRNELLVDAESFAYIFASPNGEHQQDPLAKVKTAMLLIQKDSEARGYAPFIMRPSPLFTHGYFLLSSADAAAVNCICTGAATLQDEAAGVYDVDLARLWISRWQNDFSFPQFKYLLYTHSDKLPLNAQLRLTPAMQLTLEWHANADARFSVLLRALKEIFFEAARSGQYLYDRDAAARLAQATGLSSTRATSAVRVVLAAVQSWQQHSSRLQRTRVLRRGTTQEGAEYSVVDPFISEFFHWLEQSFAVLHSSETCRYLPVNDSAQSSERLTPALGVLEELDLLHFALLGGSNSRLYLYINQTQTLELADRGFYRNRLLERIAQRHTDAVRLMSWLFTSGFSSEQLWDRIEEYFLGLPIQGFDAPSAESR
;
A
#
# COMPACT_ATOMS: atom_id res chain seq x y z
N MET A 1 -16.11 -28.34 15.04
CA MET A 1 -16.39 -26.93 14.68
C MET A 1 -15.18 -26.36 13.95
N LEU A 2 -15.38 -25.56 12.89
CA LEU A 2 -14.30 -24.79 12.26
C LEU A 2 -14.38 -23.36 12.76
N ALA A 3 -13.25 -22.79 13.14
CA ALA A 3 -13.19 -21.45 13.70
C ALA A 3 -12.00 -20.66 13.13
N THR A 4 -12.13 -19.35 13.03
CA THR A 4 -11.05 -18.44 12.71
C THR A 4 -10.47 -17.83 13.99
N LYS A 5 -9.34 -17.12 13.91
CA LYS A 5 -8.74 -16.40 15.05
C LYS A 5 -9.74 -15.45 15.77
N ALA A 6 -10.72 -14.92 15.04
CA ALA A 6 -11.76 -14.06 15.62
C ALA A 6 -12.66 -14.78 16.62
N PHE A 7 -12.84 -16.10 16.48
CA PHE A 7 -13.55 -16.94 17.45
C PHE A 7 -12.84 -16.96 18.82
N GLY A 8 -11.62 -16.54 18.83
CA GLY A 8 -10.72 -16.53 19.97
C GLY A 8 -11.07 -15.58 21.11
N MET A 9 -11.88 -14.56 20.90
CA MET A 9 -12.16 -13.53 21.91
C MET A 9 -13.59 -13.64 22.45
N GLY A 10 -13.71 -13.81 23.78
CA GLY A 10 -14.99 -13.70 24.47
C GLY A 10 -15.92 -14.92 24.40
N ILE A 11 -15.50 -16.05 23.85
CA ILE A 11 -16.28 -17.28 23.82
C ILE A 11 -15.75 -18.25 24.89
N ASP A 12 -16.62 -18.66 25.80
CA ASP A 12 -16.34 -19.64 26.81
C ASP A 12 -17.11 -20.91 26.50
N ILE A 13 -16.39 -21.95 26.05
CA ILE A 13 -16.91 -23.29 25.79
C ILE A 13 -16.09 -24.23 26.67
N PRO A 14 -16.70 -24.81 27.74
CA PRO A 14 -15.94 -25.55 28.73
C PRO A 14 -15.52 -26.95 28.24
N ASP A 15 -16.25 -27.55 27.30
CA ASP A 15 -16.16 -28.97 26.90
C ASP A 15 -15.27 -29.21 25.64
N ILE A 16 -14.38 -28.32 25.30
CA ILE A 16 -13.43 -28.54 24.20
C ILE A 16 -12.31 -29.47 24.65
N ALA A 17 -12.28 -30.68 24.11
CA ALA A 17 -11.24 -31.66 24.38
C ALA A 17 -10.09 -31.62 23.34
N LEU A 18 -10.32 -31.07 22.14
CA LEU A 18 -9.34 -31.07 21.07
C LEU A 18 -9.30 -29.71 20.37
N VAL A 19 -8.10 -29.12 20.25
CA VAL A 19 -7.79 -28.01 19.35
C VAL A 19 -6.86 -28.50 18.26
N LEU A 20 -7.31 -28.46 17.03
CA LEU A 20 -6.52 -28.82 15.85
C LEU A 20 -6.19 -27.55 15.06
N HIS A 21 -4.91 -27.23 14.93
CA HIS A 21 -4.45 -26.14 14.08
C HIS A 21 -4.28 -26.62 12.64
N PHE A 22 -5.03 -26.01 11.72
CA PHE A 22 -4.88 -26.24 10.27
C PHE A 22 -3.65 -25.52 9.70
N ALA A 23 -3.24 -24.40 10.32
CA ALA A 23 -2.06 -23.65 9.98
C ALA A 23 -1.39 -23.12 11.25
N PRO A 24 -0.07 -22.88 11.26
CA PRO A 24 0.61 -22.37 12.43
C PRO A 24 0.14 -20.95 12.77
N THR A 25 0.18 -20.63 14.05
CA THR A 25 -0.06 -19.26 14.53
C THR A 25 1.14 -18.37 14.26
N GLY A 26 0.94 -17.05 14.24
CA GLY A 26 1.99 -16.09 13.92
C GLY A 26 3.08 -15.96 15.00
N ASN A 27 2.77 -16.34 16.23
CA ASN A 27 3.69 -16.28 17.36
C ASN A 27 3.23 -17.20 18.49
N LEU A 28 4.08 -17.38 19.49
CA LEU A 28 3.83 -18.31 20.60
C LEU A 28 2.69 -17.84 21.51
N CYS A 29 2.48 -16.53 21.67
CA CYS A 29 1.37 -16.02 22.47
C CYS A 29 0.01 -16.36 21.85
N ASP A 30 -0.12 -16.20 20.53
CA ASP A 30 -1.34 -16.61 19.81
C ASP A 30 -1.56 -18.12 19.93
N TYR A 31 -0.47 -18.91 19.78
CA TYR A 31 -0.54 -20.37 19.91
C TYR A 31 -1.08 -20.79 21.28
N THR A 32 -0.52 -20.27 22.36
CA THR A 32 -0.95 -20.60 23.74
C THR A 32 -2.36 -20.12 24.04
N GLN A 33 -2.79 -18.96 23.52
CA GLN A 33 -4.17 -18.49 23.64
C GLN A 33 -5.16 -19.41 22.92
N GLU A 34 -4.79 -19.97 21.76
CA GLU A 34 -5.65 -20.85 20.99
C GLU A 34 -5.73 -22.25 21.62
N ILE A 35 -4.61 -22.85 22.06
CA ILE A 35 -4.63 -24.14 22.74
C ILE A 35 -5.23 -24.09 24.14
N GLY A 36 -5.12 -22.94 24.83
CA GLY A 36 -5.73 -22.70 26.14
C GLY A 36 -7.28 -22.69 26.13
N ARG A 37 -7.92 -23.01 25.00
CA ARG A 37 -9.36 -23.25 24.90
C ARG A 37 -9.74 -24.68 25.17
N ALA A 38 -8.79 -25.62 25.00
CA ALA A 38 -9.00 -27.00 25.40
C ALA A 38 -8.91 -27.14 26.92
N ALA A 39 -9.69 -28.07 27.49
CA ALA A 39 -9.65 -28.41 28.90
C ALA A 39 -9.88 -27.23 29.87
N ARG A 40 -10.86 -26.38 29.60
CA ARG A 40 -11.30 -25.39 30.59
C ARG A 40 -12.03 -26.00 31.76
N ASP A 41 -12.72 -27.09 31.49
CA ASP A 41 -13.27 -27.96 32.56
C ASP A 41 -12.12 -28.82 33.10
N PRO A 42 -11.85 -28.80 34.43
CA PRO A 42 -10.81 -29.60 35.05
C PRO A 42 -10.95 -31.12 34.84
N GLU A 43 -12.15 -31.60 34.56
CA GLU A 43 -12.43 -33.04 34.30
C GLU A 43 -12.07 -33.44 32.84
N ILE A 44 -11.74 -32.49 31.98
CA ILE A 44 -11.44 -32.76 30.57
C ILE A 44 -9.93 -32.72 30.33
N HIS A 45 -9.38 -33.82 29.80
CA HIS A 45 -8.03 -33.82 29.28
C HIS A 45 -8.01 -33.20 27.88
N GLY A 46 -7.47 -31.98 27.78
CA GLY A 46 -7.34 -31.27 26.52
C GLY A 46 -6.14 -31.74 25.70
N ARG A 47 -6.32 -31.79 24.40
CA ARG A 47 -5.25 -32.06 23.43
C ARG A 47 -5.16 -30.96 22.38
N ALA A 48 -3.95 -30.46 22.16
CA ALA A 48 -3.64 -29.58 21.04
C ALA A 48 -2.84 -30.37 19.99
N VAL A 49 -3.22 -30.25 18.73
CA VAL A 49 -2.57 -30.95 17.63
C VAL A 49 -2.28 -29.95 16.50
N TYR A 50 -1.04 -29.95 16.06
CA TYR A 50 -0.61 -29.24 14.88
C TYR A 50 0.26 -30.17 14.04
N GLU A 51 -0.10 -30.37 12.79
CA GLU A 51 0.67 -31.15 11.82
C GLU A 51 1.50 -30.19 10.97
N HIS A 52 2.82 -30.16 11.23
CA HIS A 52 3.75 -29.24 10.59
C HIS A 52 4.07 -29.66 9.15
N MET A 53 3.95 -28.70 8.21
CA MET A 53 4.44 -28.82 6.84
C MET A 53 5.58 -27.82 6.57
N ALA A 54 6.56 -28.22 5.77
CA ALA A 54 7.78 -27.43 5.51
C ALA A 54 7.55 -26.03 4.96
N ASN A 55 6.37 -25.77 4.38
CA ASN A 55 6.01 -24.46 3.81
C ASN A 55 5.12 -23.59 4.69
N ASP A 56 4.65 -24.09 5.83
CA ASP A 56 3.65 -23.40 6.66
C ASP A 56 4.13 -22.03 7.12
N PHE A 57 5.37 -21.94 7.59
CA PHE A 57 5.93 -20.67 8.07
C PHE A 57 6.21 -19.66 6.97
N LYS A 58 6.26 -20.07 5.69
CA LYS A 58 6.36 -19.11 4.57
C LYS A 58 5.10 -18.27 4.43
N HIS A 59 3.94 -18.80 4.81
CA HIS A 59 2.67 -18.08 4.76
C HIS A 59 2.49 -17.10 5.91
N ILE A 60 3.10 -17.33 7.06
CA ILE A 60 3.04 -16.41 8.21
C ILE A 60 3.67 -15.05 7.86
N ASN A 61 4.75 -15.03 7.11
CA ASN A 61 5.35 -13.79 6.61
C ASN A 61 4.36 -12.93 5.81
N ARG A 62 3.35 -13.52 5.20
CA ARG A 62 2.28 -12.81 4.46
C ARG A 62 1.21 -12.23 5.38
N LEU A 63 0.94 -12.86 6.52
CA LEU A 63 -0.08 -12.40 7.48
C LEU A 63 0.36 -11.15 8.25
N HIS A 64 1.67 -10.93 8.39
CA HIS A 64 2.23 -9.76 9.06
C HIS A 64 2.45 -8.60 8.08
N GLY A 65 1.36 -7.91 7.72
CA GLY A 65 1.36 -6.81 6.74
C GLY A 65 2.34 -5.67 7.04
N LEU A 66 2.74 -5.46 8.28
CA LEU A 66 3.77 -4.50 8.68
C LEU A 66 5.17 -4.91 8.17
N SER A 67 5.47 -6.22 8.13
CA SER A 67 6.75 -6.74 7.62
C SER A 67 6.89 -6.63 6.10
N SER A 68 5.82 -6.29 5.39
CA SER A 68 5.84 -6.08 3.95
C SER A 68 6.22 -4.66 3.51
N ILE A 69 6.26 -3.70 4.45
CA ILE A 69 6.70 -2.33 4.18
C ILE A 69 8.23 -2.30 4.18
N GLN A 70 8.81 -1.74 3.11
CA GLN A 70 10.26 -1.62 2.95
C GLN A 70 10.75 -0.23 3.38
N PRO A 71 11.98 -0.12 3.93
CA PRO A 71 12.54 1.18 4.36
C PRO A 71 12.51 2.25 3.26
N TRP A 72 12.78 1.88 2.00
CA TRP A 72 12.77 2.80 0.87
C TRP A 72 11.37 3.36 0.57
N GLN A 73 10.29 2.61 0.86
CA GLN A 73 8.91 3.08 0.71
C GLN A 73 8.58 4.18 1.72
N LEU A 74 9.12 4.10 2.94
CA LEU A 74 8.98 5.18 3.92
C LEU A 74 9.66 6.47 3.44
N VAL A 75 10.85 6.35 2.84
CA VAL A 75 11.55 7.50 2.23
C VAL A 75 10.71 8.13 1.12
N GLN A 76 10.09 7.32 0.26
CA GLN A 76 9.22 7.83 -0.80
C GLN A 76 7.97 8.52 -0.25
N VAL A 77 7.33 7.94 0.78
CA VAL A 77 6.21 8.62 1.47
C VAL A 77 6.63 9.98 2.02
N MET A 78 7.79 10.04 2.68
CA MET A 78 8.31 11.31 3.23
C MET A 78 8.61 12.33 2.13
N ARG A 79 9.20 11.90 1.02
CA ARG A 79 9.45 12.75 -0.16
C ARG A 79 8.15 13.30 -0.75
N LYS A 80 7.16 12.43 -0.93
CA LYS A 80 5.84 12.83 -1.45
C LYS A 80 5.12 13.81 -0.52
N VAL A 81 5.16 13.57 0.79
CA VAL A 81 4.61 14.50 1.79
C VAL A 81 5.30 15.86 1.70
N LEU A 82 6.63 15.90 1.62
CA LEU A 82 7.39 17.14 1.50
C LEU A 82 7.01 17.92 0.24
N GLN A 83 6.88 17.24 -0.87
CA GLN A 83 6.49 17.79 -2.15
C GLN A 83 5.08 18.40 -2.11
N LEU A 84 4.08 17.63 -1.68
CA LEU A 84 2.69 18.09 -1.56
C LEU A 84 2.59 19.30 -0.59
N TYR A 85 3.37 19.26 0.49
CA TYR A 85 3.45 20.39 1.41
C TYR A 85 4.05 21.64 0.78
N ARG A 86 5.12 21.52 -0.02
CA ARG A 86 5.73 22.65 -0.75
C ARG A 86 4.76 23.24 -1.77
N GLN A 87 4.04 22.42 -2.52
CA GLN A 87 3.00 22.84 -3.46
C GLN A 87 1.87 23.58 -2.73
N HIS A 88 1.36 23.00 -1.66
CA HIS A 88 0.33 23.63 -0.83
C HIS A 88 0.78 24.98 -0.29
N ARG A 89 2.02 25.08 0.17
CA ARG A 89 2.61 26.37 0.65
C ARG A 89 2.75 27.40 -0.47
N ALA A 90 3.12 26.99 -1.65
CA ALA A 90 3.27 27.89 -2.81
C ALA A 90 1.92 28.42 -3.30
N SER A 91 0.85 27.65 -3.19
CA SER A 91 -0.51 28.07 -3.58
C SER A 91 -1.22 28.97 -2.56
N GLN A 92 -0.69 29.08 -1.33
CA GLN A 92 -1.29 29.92 -0.30
C GLN A 92 -0.80 31.39 -0.40
N PRO A 93 -1.68 32.38 -0.20
CA PRO A 93 -1.27 33.78 -0.13
C PRO A 93 -0.29 33.99 1.05
N ALA A 94 0.70 34.88 0.86
CA ALA A 94 1.72 35.16 1.87
C ALA A 94 1.16 35.64 3.22
N THR A 95 -0.04 36.17 3.22
CA THR A 95 -0.78 36.65 4.42
C THR A 95 -1.52 35.55 5.18
N ALA A 96 -1.62 34.33 4.66
CA ALA A 96 -2.31 33.24 5.33
C ALA A 96 -1.48 32.76 6.52
N THR A 97 -1.89 33.11 7.73
CA THR A 97 -1.24 32.65 8.98
C THR A 97 -1.92 31.42 9.56
N LYS A 98 -3.22 31.24 9.33
CA LYS A 98 -3.99 30.09 9.77
C LYS A 98 -3.85 28.91 8.80
N HIS A 99 -3.81 27.70 9.34
CA HIS A 99 -3.74 26.44 8.56
C HIS A 99 -2.48 26.25 7.67
N ARG A 100 -1.45 27.05 7.91
CA ARG A 100 -0.24 27.05 7.07
C ARG A 100 0.54 25.73 7.08
N ASN A 101 0.47 24.99 8.18
CA ASN A 101 1.15 23.70 8.38
C ASN A 101 0.22 22.51 8.20
N GLU A 102 -1.02 22.75 7.81
CA GLU A 102 -2.02 21.72 7.62
C GLU A 102 -2.03 21.30 6.15
N LEU A 103 -2.06 20.00 5.92
CA LEU A 103 -2.11 19.42 4.59
C LEU A 103 -3.19 18.32 4.58
N LEU A 104 -4.13 18.43 3.67
CA LEU A 104 -5.15 17.41 3.45
C LEU A 104 -4.82 16.66 2.15
N VAL A 105 -4.60 15.35 2.24
CA VAL A 105 -4.19 14.52 1.10
C VAL A 105 -5.06 13.28 0.99
N ASP A 106 -5.24 12.79 -0.21
CA ASP A 106 -5.84 11.48 -0.45
C ASP A 106 -4.75 10.41 -0.48
N ALA A 107 -5.02 9.27 0.16
CA ALA A 107 -4.08 8.15 0.23
C ALA A 107 -3.73 7.59 -1.15
N GLU A 108 -4.64 7.74 -2.11
CA GLU A 108 -4.48 7.36 -3.51
C GLU A 108 -3.25 8.01 -4.17
N SER A 109 -2.89 9.23 -3.78
CA SER A 109 -1.67 9.91 -4.25
C SER A 109 -0.37 9.17 -3.91
N PHE A 110 -0.42 8.24 -2.96
CA PHE A 110 0.73 7.44 -2.49
C PHE A 110 0.64 5.96 -2.89
N ALA A 111 -0.48 5.52 -3.47
CA ALA A 111 -0.76 4.10 -3.70
C ALA A 111 0.31 3.40 -4.56
N TYR A 112 0.89 4.10 -5.54
CA TYR A 112 1.94 3.58 -6.41
C TYR A 112 3.19 3.11 -5.65
N ILE A 113 3.50 3.71 -4.49
CA ILE A 113 4.64 3.35 -3.65
C ILE A 113 4.50 1.92 -3.10
N PHE A 114 3.26 1.47 -2.91
CA PHE A 114 2.92 0.18 -2.32
C PHE A 114 2.33 -0.81 -3.31
N ALA A 115 2.41 -0.52 -4.61
CA ALA A 115 2.05 -1.48 -5.65
C ALA A 115 2.86 -2.77 -5.44
N SER A 116 2.15 -3.89 -5.32
CA SER A 116 2.78 -5.16 -4.97
C SER A 116 3.21 -5.94 -6.22
N PRO A 117 4.43 -6.45 -6.23
CA PRO A 117 4.91 -7.28 -7.32
C PRO A 117 4.29 -8.68 -7.40
N ASN A 118 3.77 -9.18 -6.32
CA ASN A 118 3.23 -10.53 -6.25
C ASN A 118 1.71 -10.44 -6.09
N GLY A 119 0.97 -10.85 -7.10
CA GLY A 119 -0.51 -10.89 -7.13
C GLY A 119 -1.16 -11.83 -6.10
N GLU A 120 -0.46 -12.16 -5.02
CA GLU A 120 -0.94 -12.98 -3.93
C GLU A 120 -1.57 -12.10 -2.85
N HIS A 121 -2.88 -12.22 -2.69
CA HIS A 121 -3.73 -11.61 -1.66
C HIS A 121 -3.28 -10.19 -1.25
N GLN A 122 -3.61 -9.23 -2.09
CA GLN A 122 -3.27 -7.83 -1.92
C GLN A 122 -3.82 -7.29 -0.61
N GLN A 123 -2.91 -7.02 0.32
CA GLN A 123 -3.21 -6.00 1.31
C GLN A 123 -3.42 -4.69 0.54
N ASP A 124 -4.56 -4.05 0.82
CA ASP A 124 -4.93 -2.77 0.26
C ASP A 124 -3.74 -1.78 0.32
N PRO A 125 -3.23 -1.30 -0.83
CA PRO A 125 -2.12 -0.33 -0.87
C PRO A 125 -2.39 0.90 -0.01
N LEU A 126 -3.64 1.31 0.11
CA LEU A 126 -4.09 2.47 0.89
C LEU A 126 -3.98 2.22 2.40
N ALA A 127 -4.21 0.99 2.85
CA ALA A 127 -3.94 0.60 4.24
C ALA A 127 -2.43 0.66 4.54
N LYS A 128 -1.57 0.29 3.59
CA LYS A 128 -0.11 0.40 3.72
C LYS A 128 0.35 1.85 3.79
N VAL A 129 -0.26 2.77 3.04
CA VAL A 129 0.02 4.21 3.12
C VAL A 129 -0.20 4.71 4.55
N LYS A 130 -1.36 4.41 5.14
CA LYS A 130 -1.69 4.82 6.53
C LYS A 130 -0.69 4.22 7.53
N THR A 131 -0.36 2.94 7.38
CA THR A 131 0.60 2.25 8.24
C THR A 131 2.00 2.84 8.11
N ALA A 132 2.47 3.15 6.90
CA ALA A 132 3.76 3.78 6.67
C ALA A 132 3.86 5.16 7.32
N MET A 133 2.82 5.99 7.19
CA MET A 133 2.77 7.31 7.84
C MET A 133 2.79 7.17 9.37
N LEU A 134 2.06 6.20 9.94
CA LEU A 134 2.11 5.91 11.38
C LEU A 134 3.49 5.43 11.83
N LEU A 135 4.17 4.58 11.06
CA LEU A 135 5.53 4.13 11.37
C LEU A 135 6.52 5.30 11.39
N ILE A 136 6.43 6.23 10.44
CA ILE A 136 7.25 7.44 10.39
C ILE A 136 6.99 8.32 11.61
N GLN A 137 5.72 8.57 11.92
CA GLN A 137 5.31 9.37 13.06
C GLN A 137 5.79 8.74 14.38
N LYS A 138 5.48 7.47 14.64
CA LYS A 138 5.78 6.79 15.90
C LYS A 138 7.26 6.58 16.15
N ASP A 139 8.03 6.24 15.12
CA ASP A 139 9.49 6.13 15.23
C ASP A 139 10.13 7.48 15.61
N SER A 140 9.60 8.57 15.08
CA SER A 140 10.11 9.91 15.34
C SER A 140 9.64 10.46 16.70
N GLU A 141 8.40 10.18 17.11
CA GLU A 141 7.89 10.50 18.47
C GLU A 141 8.78 9.88 19.55
N ALA A 142 9.21 8.64 19.36
CA ALA A 142 10.12 7.96 20.29
C ALA A 142 11.50 8.64 20.42
N ARG A 143 11.86 9.52 19.48
CA ARG A 143 13.12 10.29 19.45
C ARG A 143 12.97 11.77 19.82
N GLY A 144 11.75 12.18 20.18
CA GLY A 144 11.47 13.54 20.61
C GLY A 144 10.25 14.15 19.93
N TYR A 145 10.18 14.21 18.61
CA TYR A 145 9.03 14.76 17.89
C TYR A 145 8.96 14.25 16.45
N ALA A 146 7.74 14.09 15.96
CA ALA A 146 7.47 13.63 14.61
C ALA A 146 7.59 14.77 13.58
N PRO A 147 8.03 14.49 12.33
CA PRO A 147 8.06 15.48 11.26
C PRO A 147 6.64 15.94 10.90
N PHE A 148 5.67 15.07 11.04
CA PHE A 148 4.25 15.37 10.90
C PHE A 148 3.41 14.50 11.85
N ILE A 149 2.21 14.97 12.14
CA ILE A 149 1.17 14.20 12.84
C ILE A 149 0.11 13.84 11.82
N MET A 150 -0.19 12.54 11.69
CA MET A 150 -1.20 12.05 10.78
C MET A 150 -2.48 11.68 11.54
N ARG A 151 -3.60 12.11 11.02
CA ARG A 151 -4.94 11.68 11.47
C ARG A 151 -5.81 11.38 10.25
N PRO A 152 -6.58 10.27 10.27
CA PRO A 152 -7.61 10.09 9.25
C PRO A 152 -8.66 11.20 9.46
N SER A 153 -8.98 11.90 8.38
CA SER A 153 -10.13 12.81 8.37
C SER A 153 -11.41 11.97 8.42
N PRO A 154 -12.52 12.52 8.93
CA PRO A 154 -13.84 11.89 8.78
C PRO A 154 -14.09 11.48 7.34
N LEU A 155 -14.93 10.46 7.13
CA LEU A 155 -15.31 10.03 5.80
C LEU A 155 -15.75 11.23 4.97
N PHE A 156 -15.13 11.36 3.77
CA PHE A 156 -15.43 12.45 2.87
C PHE A 156 -16.87 12.32 2.38
N THR A 157 -17.67 13.34 2.62
CA THR A 157 -19.11 13.34 2.32
C THR A 157 -19.43 13.79 0.91
N HIS A 158 -18.48 14.37 0.20
CA HIS A 158 -18.59 14.77 -1.19
C HIS A 158 -17.74 13.89 -2.09
N GLY A 159 -18.11 13.77 -3.36
CA GLY A 159 -17.32 13.06 -4.35
C GLY A 159 -17.53 13.64 -5.74
N TYR A 160 -16.52 13.50 -6.59
CA TYR A 160 -16.63 13.86 -8.00
C TYR A 160 -17.23 12.73 -8.81
N PHE A 161 -18.16 13.08 -9.71
CA PHE A 161 -18.82 12.12 -10.60
C PHE A 161 -18.92 12.68 -12.01
N LEU A 162 -18.64 11.82 -13.00
CA LEU A 162 -18.98 12.07 -14.38
C LEU A 162 -20.46 11.80 -14.57
N LEU A 163 -21.24 12.84 -14.83
CA LEU A 163 -22.70 12.75 -14.98
C LEU A 163 -23.13 13.43 -16.27
N SER A 164 -24.15 12.85 -16.93
CA SER A 164 -24.91 13.61 -17.90
C SER A 164 -25.78 14.66 -17.19
N SER A 165 -26.22 15.69 -17.92
CA SER A 165 -27.15 16.68 -17.36
C SER A 165 -28.46 16.05 -16.88
N ALA A 166 -28.89 14.96 -17.54
CA ALA A 166 -30.06 14.19 -17.14
C ALA A 166 -29.85 13.43 -15.83
N ASP A 167 -28.69 12.80 -15.67
CA ASP A 167 -28.32 12.10 -14.43
C ASP A 167 -28.17 13.07 -13.25
N ALA A 168 -27.54 14.22 -13.47
CA ALA A 168 -27.44 15.26 -12.47
C ALA A 168 -28.82 15.81 -12.04
N ALA A 169 -29.72 16.01 -12.99
CA ALA A 169 -31.09 16.38 -12.70
C ALA A 169 -31.81 15.28 -11.91
N ALA A 170 -31.61 13.99 -12.24
CA ALA A 170 -32.19 12.87 -11.51
C ALA A 170 -31.65 12.79 -10.06
N VAL A 171 -30.35 13.04 -9.83
CA VAL A 171 -29.77 13.16 -8.47
C VAL A 171 -30.42 14.30 -7.71
N ASN A 172 -30.59 15.46 -8.35
CA ASN A 172 -31.22 16.63 -7.75
C ASN A 172 -32.71 16.46 -7.50
N CYS A 173 -33.41 15.56 -8.23
CA CYS A 173 -34.78 15.14 -7.93
C CYS A 173 -34.85 14.30 -6.63
N ILE A 174 -33.82 13.47 -6.35
CA ILE A 174 -33.75 12.70 -5.09
C ILE A 174 -33.46 13.65 -3.91
N CYS A 175 -32.51 14.55 -4.08
CA CYS A 175 -32.14 15.52 -3.07
C CYS A 175 -31.72 16.84 -3.73
N THR A 176 -32.54 17.86 -3.60
CA THR A 176 -32.34 19.17 -4.22
C THR A 176 -30.98 19.76 -3.90
N GLY A 177 -30.17 20.09 -4.92
CA GLY A 177 -28.84 20.66 -4.77
C GLY A 177 -27.78 19.67 -4.30
N ALA A 178 -28.01 18.38 -4.39
CA ALA A 178 -27.02 17.36 -4.05
C ALA A 178 -25.93 17.21 -5.14
N ALA A 179 -26.26 17.48 -6.40
CA ALA A 179 -25.28 17.50 -7.50
C ALA A 179 -25.08 18.94 -7.98
N THR A 180 -23.85 19.45 -7.87
CA THR A 180 -23.45 20.80 -8.34
C THR A 180 -22.39 20.67 -9.41
N LEU A 181 -22.57 21.43 -10.51
CA LEU A 181 -21.62 21.41 -11.64
C LEU A 181 -20.27 21.95 -11.18
N GLN A 182 -19.22 21.13 -11.36
CA GLN A 182 -17.85 21.49 -11.04
C GLN A 182 -17.02 21.84 -12.26
N ASP A 183 -17.21 21.07 -13.35
CA ASP A 183 -16.53 21.26 -14.62
C ASP A 183 -17.50 20.89 -15.76
N GLU A 184 -17.91 21.89 -16.55
CA GLU A 184 -18.85 21.73 -17.65
C GLU A 184 -18.22 20.98 -18.83
N ALA A 185 -16.96 21.26 -19.13
CA ALA A 185 -16.26 20.66 -20.27
C ALA A 185 -16.03 19.16 -20.05
N ALA A 186 -15.72 18.78 -18.80
CA ALA A 186 -15.51 17.39 -18.42
C ALA A 186 -16.81 16.68 -18.00
N GLY A 187 -17.92 17.40 -17.84
CA GLY A 187 -19.18 16.81 -17.33
C GLY A 187 -19.09 16.32 -15.88
N VAL A 188 -18.30 17.01 -15.07
CA VAL A 188 -18.04 16.64 -13.69
C VAL A 188 -18.91 17.40 -12.71
N TYR A 189 -19.53 16.67 -11.83
CA TYR A 189 -20.34 17.21 -10.74
C TYR A 189 -19.73 16.83 -9.40
N ASP A 190 -19.74 17.78 -8.48
CA ASP A 190 -19.54 17.51 -7.04
C ASP A 190 -20.87 17.07 -6.44
N VAL A 191 -20.90 15.86 -5.88
CA VAL A 191 -22.11 15.26 -5.30
C VAL A 191 -21.98 15.18 -3.79
N ASP A 192 -22.94 15.77 -3.07
CA ASP A 192 -23.08 15.63 -1.61
C ASP A 192 -23.63 14.24 -1.27
N LEU A 193 -22.72 13.33 -1.03
CA LEU A 193 -23.03 11.93 -0.73
C LEU A 193 -23.76 11.76 0.59
N ALA A 194 -23.48 12.61 1.59
CA ALA A 194 -24.15 12.52 2.89
C ALA A 194 -25.63 12.89 2.77
N ARG A 195 -25.94 14.00 2.10
CA ARG A 195 -27.33 14.39 1.85
C ARG A 195 -28.07 13.38 1.00
N LEU A 196 -27.42 12.87 -0.04
CA LEU A 196 -27.99 11.85 -0.91
C LEU A 196 -28.28 10.56 -0.13
N TRP A 197 -27.35 10.10 0.71
CA TRP A 197 -27.54 8.94 1.58
C TRP A 197 -28.69 9.14 2.58
N ILE A 198 -28.75 10.26 3.28
CA ILE A 198 -29.83 10.59 4.22
C ILE A 198 -31.18 10.57 3.51
N SER A 199 -31.26 11.11 2.29
CA SER A 199 -32.54 11.23 1.58
C SER A 199 -33.08 9.88 1.09
N ARG A 200 -32.23 8.85 0.86
CA ARG A 200 -32.67 7.62 0.21
C ARG A 200 -32.23 6.33 0.88
N TRP A 201 -31.00 6.25 1.41
CA TRP A 201 -30.38 4.96 1.78
C TRP A 201 -30.02 4.81 3.25
N GLN A 202 -30.26 5.78 4.09
CA GLN A 202 -29.90 5.73 5.52
C GLN A 202 -30.52 4.55 6.28
N ASN A 203 -31.67 4.06 5.83
CA ASN A 203 -32.36 2.92 6.46
C ASN A 203 -31.87 1.57 5.95
N ASP A 204 -31.23 1.52 4.78
CA ASP A 204 -30.82 0.28 4.11
C ASP A 204 -29.32 0.01 4.30
N PHE A 205 -28.49 1.06 4.32
CA PHE A 205 -27.03 0.96 4.39
C PHE A 205 -26.45 1.98 5.37
N SER A 206 -25.37 1.60 6.06
CA SER A 206 -24.51 2.59 6.74
C SER A 206 -23.83 3.49 5.71
N PHE A 207 -23.47 4.73 6.06
CA PHE A 207 -22.78 5.63 5.13
C PHE A 207 -21.48 5.04 4.53
N PRO A 208 -20.59 4.37 5.30
CA PRO A 208 -19.43 3.70 4.73
C PRO A 208 -19.80 2.61 3.72
N GLN A 209 -20.82 1.82 4.00
CA GLN A 209 -21.30 0.77 3.09
C GLN A 209 -21.92 1.36 1.82
N PHE A 210 -22.74 2.40 1.94
CA PHE A 210 -23.29 3.14 0.80
C PHE A 210 -22.15 3.68 -0.08
N LYS A 211 -21.17 4.35 0.49
CA LYS A 211 -20.02 4.89 -0.24
C LYS A 211 -19.21 3.78 -0.92
N TYR A 212 -18.93 2.69 -0.23
CA TYR A 212 -18.24 1.53 -0.81
C TYR A 212 -19.01 0.98 -2.02
N LEU A 213 -20.30 0.74 -1.89
CA LEU A 213 -21.13 0.24 -3.00
C LEU A 213 -21.15 1.22 -4.17
N LEU A 214 -21.27 2.51 -3.91
CA LEU A 214 -21.31 3.54 -4.94
C LEU A 214 -20.02 3.57 -5.79
N TYR A 215 -18.87 3.36 -5.17
CA TYR A 215 -17.57 3.39 -5.87
C TYR A 215 -17.17 2.06 -6.52
N THR A 216 -17.64 0.92 -5.97
CA THR A 216 -17.19 -0.41 -6.43
C THR A 216 -18.28 -1.25 -7.08
N HIS A 217 -19.52 -1.10 -6.66
CA HIS A 217 -20.67 -1.93 -7.04
C HIS A 217 -21.94 -1.09 -7.15
N SER A 218 -21.92 -0.04 -7.96
CA SER A 218 -23.06 0.86 -8.13
C SER A 218 -24.31 0.15 -8.67
N ASP A 219 -24.12 -0.98 -9.35
CA ASP A 219 -25.18 -1.89 -9.80
C ASP A 219 -25.99 -2.50 -8.64
N LYS A 220 -25.42 -2.61 -7.46
CA LYS A 220 -26.09 -3.13 -6.25
C LYS A 220 -26.88 -2.07 -5.47
N LEU A 221 -26.70 -0.80 -5.80
CA LEU A 221 -27.53 0.25 -5.24
C LEU A 221 -28.86 0.29 -6.00
N PRO A 222 -30.02 0.31 -5.33
CA PRO A 222 -31.32 0.44 -5.97
C PRO A 222 -31.52 1.88 -6.48
N LEU A 223 -30.71 2.26 -7.45
CA LEU A 223 -30.88 3.46 -8.27
C LEU A 223 -31.92 3.15 -9.33
N ASN A 224 -32.65 4.18 -9.78
CA ASN A 224 -33.51 4.02 -10.98
C ASN A 224 -32.62 3.46 -12.11
N ALA A 225 -33.13 2.48 -12.86
CA ALA A 225 -32.40 1.72 -13.88
C ALA A 225 -31.66 2.58 -14.94
N GLN A 226 -31.92 3.87 -14.98
CA GLN A 226 -31.31 4.84 -15.91
C GLN A 226 -30.23 5.73 -15.29
N LEU A 227 -30.12 5.81 -13.94
CA LEU A 227 -29.15 6.71 -13.29
C LEU A 227 -27.77 6.05 -13.20
N ARG A 228 -26.80 6.60 -13.89
CA ARG A 228 -25.40 6.17 -13.84
C ARG A 228 -24.54 7.20 -13.10
N LEU A 229 -24.02 6.81 -11.95
CA LEU A 229 -23.02 7.57 -11.20
C LEU A 229 -21.65 6.97 -11.46
N THR A 230 -20.84 7.64 -12.30
CA THR A 230 -19.48 7.20 -12.58
C THR A 230 -18.52 7.99 -11.70
N PRO A 231 -17.94 7.36 -10.65
CA PRO A 231 -17.00 8.04 -9.78
C PRO A 231 -15.78 8.56 -10.54
N ALA A 232 -15.33 9.77 -10.21
CA ALA A 232 -14.16 10.40 -10.80
C ALA A 232 -13.20 10.89 -9.73
N MET A 233 -11.94 11.01 -10.11
CA MET A 233 -10.88 11.64 -9.31
C MET A 233 -10.30 12.82 -10.06
N GLN A 234 -10.07 13.90 -9.35
CA GLN A 234 -9.30 15.02 -9.87
C GLN A 234 -7.82 14.67 -9.86
N LEU A 235 -7.16 14.79 -11.01
CA LEU A 235 -5.72 14.67 -11.18
C LEU A 235 -5.14 16.07 -11.44
N THR A 236 -4.21 16.48 -10.59
CA THR A 236 -3.42 17.70 -10.80
C THR A 236 -2.01 17.31 -11.16
N LEU A 237 -1.46 17.93 -12.22
CA LEU A 237 -0.12 17.68 -12.75
C LEU A 237 0.71 18.98 -12.73
N GLU A 238 1.96 18.84 -12.32
CA GLU A 238 2.97 19.90 -12.42
C GLU A 238 4.20 19.31 -13.12
N TRP A 239 4.45 19.73 -14.37
CA TRP A 239 5.54 19.25 -15.19
C TRP A 239 6.83 20.00 -14.90
N HIS A 240 7.94 19.27 -14.84
CA HIS A 240 9.26 19.87 -14.78
C HIS A 240 9.68 20.42 -16.15
N ALA A 241 10.56 21.40 -16.15
CA ALA A 241 11.10 21.96 -17.38
C ALA A 241 11.81 20.86 -18.22
N ASN A 242 11.58 20.89 -19.52
CA ASN A 242 12.17 19.95 -20.49
C ASN A 242 11.79 18.47 -20.25
N ALA A 243 10.60 18.19 -19.71
CA ALA A 243 10.15 16.85 -19.42
C ALA A 243 10.23 15.90 -20.64
N ASP A 244 9.88 16.37 -21.86
CA ASP A 244 9.95 15.55 -23.09
C ASP A 244 11.38 15.08 -23.42
N ALA A 245 12.34 16.01 -23.43
CA ALA A 245 13.73 15.69 -23.74
C ALA A 245 14.31 14.74 -22.67
N ARG A 246 14.01 15.00 -21.38
CA ARG A 246 14.45 14.17 -20.27
C ARG A 246 13.80 12.77 -20.31
N PHE A 247 12.49 12.70 -20.60
CA PHE A 247 11.79 11.43 -20.72
C PHE A 247 12.42 10.53 -21.78
N SER A 248 12.74 11.07 -22.95
CA SER A 248 13.37 10.32 -24.04
C SER A 248 14.72 9.71 -23.64
N VAL A 249 15.54 10.44 -22.87
CA VAL A 249 16.85 9.95 -22.38
C VAL A 249 16.64 8.88 -21.31
N LEU A 250 15.79 9.14 -20.32
CA LEU A 250 15.50 8.24 -19.21
C LEU A 250 14.88 6.93 -19.70
N LEU A 251 13.92 7.02 -20.61
CA LEU A 251 13.27 5.85 -21.19
C LEU A 251 14.24 4.99 -22.00
N ARG A 252 15.14 5.59 -22.78
CA ARG A 252 16.18 4.86 -23.51
C ARG A 252 17.07 4.08 -22.56
N ALA A 253 17.56 4.74 -21.50
CA ALA A 253 18.42 4.09 -20.52
C ALA A 253 17.70 2.92 -19.80
N LEU A 254 16.44 3.11 -19.43
CA LEU A 254 15.62 2.02 -18.85
C LEU A 254 15.44 0.87 -19.83
N LYS A 255 15.06 1.15 -21.09
CA LYS A 255 14.92 0.13 -22.15
C LYS A 255 16.20 -0.66 -22.32
N GLU A 256 17.36 -0.02 -22.40
CA GLU A 256 18.66 -0.69 -22.54
C GLU A 256 18.93 -1.66 -21.39
N ILE A 257 18.72 -1.22 -20.15
CA ILE A 257 18.93 -2.04 -18.94
C ILE A 257 18.01 -3.27 -18.94
N PHE A 258 16.71 -3.06 -19.15
CA PHE A 258 15.72 -4.14 -19.07
C PHE A 258 15.79 -5.10 -20.26
N PHE A 259 16.03 -4.60 -21.47
CA PHE A 259 16.15 -5.45 -22.66
C PHE A 259 17.45 -6.27 -22.67
N GLU A 260 18.53 -5.75 -22.10
CA GLU A 260 19.75 -6.53 -21.94
C GLU A 260 19.53 -7.71 -20.99
N ALA A 261 18.89 -7.48 -19.84
CA ALA A 261 18.55 -8.55 -18.90
C ALA A 261 17.61 -9.59 -19.55
N ALA A 262 16.59 -9.14 -20.29
CA ALA A 262 15.67 -10.04 -20.99
C ALA A 262 16.34 -10.88 -22.07
N ARG A 263 17.28 -10.31 -22.85
CA ARG A 263 17.99 -11.01 -23.94
C ARG A 263 19.07 -11.96 -23.45
N SER A 264 19.81 -11.55 -22.40
CA SER A 264 20.86 -12.37 -21.82
C SER A 264 20.33 -13.54 -21.00
N GLY A 265 19.06 -13.45 -20.55
CA GLY A 265 18.48 -14.39 -19.59
C GLY A 265 19.10 -14.28 -18.18
N GLN A 266 19.93 -13.27 -17.95
CA GLN A 266 20.51 -13.00 -16.65
C GLN A 266 19.52 -12.31 -15.72
N TYR A 267 19.73 -12.45 -14.44
CA TYR A 267 18.92 -11.75 -13.46
C TYR A 267 19.26 -10.25 -13.43
N LEU A 268 18.22 -9.43 -13.30
CA LEU A 268 18.35 -8.01 -13.07
C LEU A 268 18.44 -7.74 -11.57
N TYR A 269 19.51 -7.10 -11.12
CA TYR A 269 19.69 -6.66 -9.75
C TYR A 269 19.28 -5.20 -9.62
N ASP A 270 18.44 -4.87 -8.65
CA ASP A 270 17.91 -3.51 -8.48
C ASP A 270 19.01 -2.47 -8.23
N ARG A 271 20.09 -2.85 -7.55
CA ARG A 271 21.23 -1.97 -7.28
C ARG A 271 22.09 -1.71 -8.53
N ASP A 272 22.37 -2.75 -9.31
CA ASP A 272 23.11 -2.63 -10.56
C ASP A 272 22.34 -1.79 -11.58
N ALA A 273 21.05 -2.10 -11.78
CA ALA A 273 20.17 -1.33 -12.63
C ALA A 273 20.11 0.14 -12.22
N ALA A 274 20.07 0.43 -10.92
CA ALA A 274 20.08 1.80 -10.41
C ALA A 274 21.42 2.52 -10.66
N ALA A 275 22.55 1.83 -10.47
CA ALA A 275 23.86 2.40 -10.78
C ALA A 275 24.01 2.76 -12.26
N ARG A 276 23.58 1.87 -13.13
CA ARG A 276 23.58 2.07 -14.60
C ARG A 276 22.66 3.21 -15.02
N LEU A 277 21.45 3.28 -14.44
CA LEU A 277 20.51 4.37 -14.70
C LEU A 277 21.11 5.72 -14.25
N ALA A 278 21.70 5.79 -13.05
CA ALA A 278 22.35 6.99 -12.54
C ALA A 278 23.48 7.46 -13.47
N GLN A 279 24.33 6.53 -13.92
CA GLN A 279 25.43 6.83 -14.84
C GLN A 279 24.95 7.35 -16.21
N ALA A 280 23.91 6.72 -16.76
CA ALA A 280 23.39 7.08 -18.09
C ALA A 280 22.60 8.40 -18.11
N THR A 281 22.04 8.82 -16.97
CA THR A 281 21.04 9.92 -16.90
C THR A 281 21.44 11.09 -16.02
N GLY A 282 22.49 10.93 -15.19
CA GLY A 282 22.89 11.94 -14.20
C GLY A 282 21.95 12.03 -12.98
N LEU A 283 21.00 11.12 -12.82
CA LEU A 283 20.19 11.04 -11.59
C LEU A 283 21.08 10.71 -10.38
N SER A 284 20.72 11.25 -9.21
CA SER A 284 21.37 10.85 -7.98
C SER A 284 21.14 9.35 -7.70
N SER A 285 22.11 8.69 -7.05
CA SER A 285 22.00 7.25 -6.72
C SER A 285 20.69 6.92 -5.97
N THR A 286 20.28 7.79 -5.05
CA THR A 286 19.02 7.61 -4.30
C THR A 286 17.80 7.66 -5.22
N ARG A 287 17.75 8.63 -6.14
CA ARG A 287 16.66 8.76 -7.12
C ARG A 287 16.64 7.59 -8.11
N ALA A 288 17.79 7.22 -8.65
CA ALA A 288 17.88 6.09 -9.57
C ALA A 288 17.43 4.77 -8.92
N THR A 289 17.81 4.54 -7.65
CA THR A 289 17.35 3.36 -6.89
C THR A 289 15.83 3.36 -6.70
N SER A 290 15.25 4.50 -6.32
CA SER A 290 13.80 4.63 -6.18
C SER A 290 13.10 4.42 -7.53
N ALA A 291 13.60 5.04 -8.60
CA ALA A 291 13.02 4.93 -9.94
C ALA A 291 13.00 3.48 -10.45
N VAL A 292 14.12 2.75 -10.34
CA VAL A 292 14.17 1.34 -10.75
C VAL A 292 13.17 0.49 -9.97
N ARG A 293 13.07 0.69 -8.66
CA ARG A 293 12.12 -0.06 -7.82
C ARG A 293 10.66 0.26 -8.16
N VAL A 294 10.35 1.51 -8.44
CA VAL A 294 9.00 1.91 -8.86
C VAL A 294 8.69 1.39 -10.26
N VAL A 295 9.65 1.41 -11.19
CA VAL A 295 9.49 0.78 -12.52
C VAL A 295 9.19 -0.71 -12.37
N LEU A 296 9.96 -1.44 -11.57
CA LEU A 296 9.72 -2.85 -11.30
C LEU A 296 8.33 -3.12 -10.70
N ALA A 297 7.91 -2.30 -9.75
CA ALA A 297 6.57 -2.39 -9.16
C ALA A 297 5.48 -2.04 -10.18
N ALA A 298 5.70 -1.02 -11.01
CA ALA A 298 4.78 -0.60 -12.06
C ALA A 298 4.59 -1.68 -13.14
N VAL A 299 5.69 -2.33 -13.59
CA VAL A 299 5.63 -3.47 -14.52
C VAL A 299 4.73 -4.57 -13.96
N GLN A 300 4.87 -4.87 -12.68
CA GLN A 300 4.11 -5.93 -12.03
C GLN A 300 2.63 -5.56 -11.85
N SER A 301 2.34 -4.31 -11.46
CA SER A 301 0.97 -3.79 -11.38
C SER A 301 0.30 -3.75 -12.76
N TRP A 302 1.02 -3.28 -13.78
CA TRP A 302 0.51 -3.25 -15.16
C TRP A 302 0.15 -4.63 -15.70
N GLN A 303 0.95 -5.67 -15.39
CA GLN A 303 0.68 -7.04 -15.79
C GLN A 303 -0.65 -7.58 -15.24
N GLN A 304 -1.05 -7.17 -14.05
CA GLN A 304 -2.31 -7.61 -13.43
C GLN A 304 -3.54 -7.08 -14.16
N HIS A 305 -3.44 -5.89 -14.76
CA HIS A 305 -4.52 -5.25 -15.48
C HIS A 305 -4.55 -5.62 -16.98
N SER A 306 -3.52 -6.31 -17.47
CA SER A 306 -3.45 -6.74 -18.85
C SER A 306 -4.09 -8.12 -19.02
N SER A 307 -5.38 -8.15 -19.46
CA SER A 307 -6.19 -9.37 -19.59
C SER A 307 -5.65 -10.46 -20.52
N ARG A 308 -4.62 -10.16 -21.32
CA ARG A 308 -4.01 -11.11 -22.26
C ARG A 308 -2.98 -12.05 -21.65
N LEU A 309 -2.56 -11.84 -20.41
CA LEU A 309 -1.34 -12.47 -19.90
C LEU A 309 -1.51 -12.97 -18.46
N GLN A 310 -1.98 -14.20 -18.32
CA GLN A 310 -2.09 -14.89 -17.02
C GLN A 310 -0.75 -15.38 -16.42
N ARG A 311 0.41 -15.10 -17.03
CA ARG A 311 1.71 -15.56 -16.54
C ARG A 311 2.59 -14.37 -16.16
N THR A 312 3.04 -14.34 -14.93
CA THR A 312 3.97 -13.33 -14.40
C THR A 312 5.28 -13.31 -15.17
N ARG A 313 5.74 -12.14 -15.59
CA ARG A 313 6.83 -11.95 -16.56
C ARG A 313 8.04 -11.23 -15.99
N VAL A 314 7.85 -10.43 -14.94
CA VAL A 314 8.93 -9.94 -14.10
C VAL A 314 8.69 -10.50 -12.70
N LEU A 315 9.56 -11.40 -12.25
CA LEU A 315 9.45 -12.12 -11.00
C LEU A 315 10.64 -11.78 -10.11
N ARG A 316 10.34 -11.33 -8.90
CA ARG A 316 11.35 -11.27 -7.83
C ARG A 316 11.70 -12.69 -7.43
N ARG A 317 13.00 -13.05 -7.50
CA ARG A 317 13.52 -14.38 -7.16
C ARG A 317 14.06 -14.45 -5.73
N GLY A 318 14.72 -13.39 -5.27
CA GLY A 318 15.36 -13.37 -3.96
C GLY A 318 15.98 -12.03 -3.63
N THR A 319 16.82 -12.05 -2.63
CA THR A 319 17.70 -10.93 -2.27
C THR A 319 19.08 -11.49 -1.99
N THR A 320 20.09 -10.95 -2.67
CA THR A 320 21.50 -11.30 -2.53
C THR A 320 22.27 -10.12 -1.93
N GLN A 321 23.60 -10.26 -1.80
CA GLN A 321 24.45 -9.13 -1.43
C GLN A 321 24.43 -8.00 -2.48
N GLU A 322 24.14 -8.34 -3.75
CA GLU A 322 24.03 -7.40 -4.88
C GLU A 322 22.67 -6.68 -4.95
N GLY A 323 21.71 -7.08 -4.13
CA GLY A 323 20.39 -6.48 -4.08
C GLY A 323 19.24 -7.45 -4.32
N ALA A 324 18.06 -6.91 -4.62
CA ALA A 324 16.92 -7.72 -5.01
C ALA A 324 17.07 -8.19 -6.46
N GLU A 325 16.82 -9.47 -6.68
CA GLU A 325 17.03 -10.23 -7.92
C GLU A 325 15.73 -10.42 -8.66
N TYR A 326 15.68 -10.08 -9.95
CA TYR A 326 14.51 -10.17 -10.79
C TYR A 326 14.80 -10.93 -12.08
N SER A 327 13.89 -11.83 -12.45
CA SER A 327 13.83 -12.43 -13.78
C SER A 327 12.98 -11.56 -14.70
N VAL A 328 13.50 -11.15 -15.84
CA VAL A 328 12.82 -10.30 -16.83
C VAL A 328 12.61 -11.07 -18.12
N VAL A 329 11.42 -11.00 -18.72
CA VAL A 329 11.08 -11.72 -19.95
C VAL A 329 10.50 -10.78 -21.01
N ASP A 330 11.11 -10.76 -22.20
CA ASP A 330 10.58 -10.17 -23.42
C ASP A 330 9.56 -11.13 -24.08
N PRO A 331 8.48 -10.70 -24.76
CA PRO A 331 8.18 -9.33 -25.22
C PRO A 331 7.41 -8.43 -24.23
N PHE A 332 7.13 -8.87 -23.03
CA PHE A 332 6.26 -8.13 -22.10
C PHE A 332 6.84 -6.82 -21.60
N ILE A 333 8.15 -6.79 -21.46
CA ILE A 333 8.83 -5.56 -21.08
C ILE A 333 8.74 -4.51 -22.20
N SER A 334 8.72 -4.95 -23.46
CA SER A 334 8.49 -4.09 -24.63
C SER A 334 7.09 -3.49 -24.61
N GLU A 335 6.07 -4.30 -24.31
CA GLU A 335 4.68 -3.84 -24.20
C GLU A 335 4.49 -2.84 -23.05
N PHE A 336 5.14 -3.09 -21.92
CA PHE A 336 5.12 -2.16 -20.78
C PHE A 336 5.72 -0.80 -21.16
N PHE A 337 6.89 -0.77 -21.77
CA PHE A 337 7.51 0.49 -22.17
C PHE A 337 6.70 1.22 -23.24
N HIS A 338 6.07 0.50 -24.16
CA HIS A 338 5.16 1.10 -25.13
C HIS A 338 3.94 1.72 -24.44
N TRP A 339 3.34 1.02 -23.47
CA TRP A 339 2.26 1.56 -22.63
C TRP A 339 2.71 2.80 -21.84
N LEU A 340 3.93 2.82 -21.32
CA LEU A 340 4.48 3.97 -20.60
C LEU A 340 4.65 5.19 -21.52
N GLU A 341 5.13 4.98 -22.76
CA GLU A 341 5.22 6.02 -23.80
C GLU A 341 3.85 6.61 -24.14
N GLN A 342 2.86 5.75 -24.34
CA GLN A 342 1.50 6.19 -24.61
C GLN A 342 0.91 6.96 -23.43
N SER A 343 1.15 6.49 -22.22
CA SER A 343 0.69 7.16 -21.00
C SER A 343 1.34 8.53 -20.84
N PHE A 344 2.64 8.64 -21.10
CA PHE A 344 3.35 9.92 -21.10
C PHE A 344 2.75 10.88 -22.11
N ALA A 345 2.55 10.47 -23.38
CA ALA A 345 2.00 11.31 -24.43
C ALA A 345 0.59 11.83 -24.06
N VAL A 346 -0.27 10.96 -23.53
CA VAL A 346 -1.62 11.34 -23.07
C VAL A 346 -1.55 12.32 -21.90
N LEU A 347 -0.68 12.08 -20.93
CA LEU A 347 -0.54 12.92 -19.74
C LEU A 347 0.05 14.29 -20.09
N HIS A 348 1.05 14.34 -20.97
CA HIS A 348 1.76 15.56 -21.34
C HIS A 348 0.97 16.47 -22.28
N SER A 349 0.11 15.90 -23.14
CA SER A 349 -0.76 16.66 -24.05
C SER A 349 -2.01 17.25 -23.40
N SER A 350 -2.31 16.88 -22.14
CA SER A 350 -3.52 17.26 -21.44
C SER A 350 -3.32 18.47 -20.52
N GLU A 351 -4.45 19.02 -20.06
CA GLU A 351 -4.46 20.11 -19.08
C GLU A 351 -3.80 19.67 -17.77
N THR A 352 -3.28 20.66 -17.03
CA THR A 352 -2.62 20.44 -15.72
C THR A 352 -3.58 19.95 -14.62
N CYS A 353 -4.88 20.19 -14.81
CA CYS A 353 -5.94 19.68 -13.93
C CYS A 353 -7.01 19.01 -14.79
N ARG A 354 -7.35 17.77 -14.45
CA ARG A 354 -8.39 17.01 -15.16
C ARG A 354 -9.05 15.99 -14.25
N TYR A 355 -10.18 15.45 -14.71
CA TYR A 355 -10.90 14.41 -14.00
C TYR A 355 -10.77 13.08 -14.71
N LEU A 356 -10.47 12.04 -13.94
CA LEU A 356 -10.33 10.66 -14.42
C LEU A 356 -11.42 9.80 -13.79
N PRO A 357 -12.07 8.91 -14.56
CA PRO A 357 -12.92 7.90 -13.96
C PRO A 357 -12.10 7.01 -13.00
N VAL A 358 -12.73 6.57 -11.91
CA VAL A 358 -12.04 5.71 -10.92
C VAL A 358 -11.82 4.32 -11.51
N ASN A 359 -12.86 3.75 -12.12
CA ASN A 359 -12.86 2.37 -12.61
C ASN A 359 -13.26 2.29 -14.11
N ASP A 360 -13.09 1.13 -14.72
CA ASP A 360 -13.68 0.69 -15.99
C ASP A 360 -13.26 1.40 -17.29
N SER A 361 -12.16 2.14 -17.31
CA SER A 361 -11.64 2.67 -18.58
C SER A 361 -10.13 2.48 -18.72
N ALA A 362 -9.64 2.53 -19.96
CA ALA A 362 -8.21 2.52 -20.25
C ALA A 362 -7.47 3.73 -19.65
N GLN A 363 -8.21 4.80 -19.33
CA GLN A 363 -7.71 6.03 -18.74
C GLN A 363 -8.16 6.21 -17.27
N SER A 364 -8.54 5.13 -16.59
CA SER A 364 -8.91 5.18 -15.17
C SER A 364 -7.73 5.58 -14.31
N SER A 365 -8.02 6.21 -13.18
CA SER A 365 -7.01 6.58 -12.19
C SER A 365 -6.18 5.37 -11.73
N GLU A 366 -6.82 4.21 -11.57
CA GLU A 366 -6.17 2.95 -11.20
C GLU A 366 -5.09 2.52 -12.22
N ARG A 367 -5.41 2.63 -13.53
CA ARG A 367 -4.47 2.25 -14.59
C ARG A 367 -3.35 3.27 -14.82
N LEU A 368 -3.62 4.54 -14.60
CA LEU A 368 -2.62 5.62 -14.80
C LEU A 368 -1.71 5.82 -13.60
N THR A 369 -2.15 5.46 -12.38
CA THR A 369 -1.35 5.64 -11.16
C THR A 369 0.06 5.02 -11.24
N PRO A 370 0.29 3.81 -11.78
CA PRO A 370 1.64 3.27 -11.96
C PRO A 370 2.51 4.11 -12.91
N ALA A 371 1.95 4.63 -14.01
CA ALA A 371 2.67 5.51 -14.92
C ALA A 371 3.02 6.85 -14.24
N LEU A 372 2.06 7.45 -13.55
CA LEU A 372 2.27 8.66 -12.78
C LEU A 372 3.40 8.49 -11.75
N GLY A 373 3.40 7.37 -11.04
CA GLY A 373 4.46 7.04 -10.07
C GLY A 373 5.84 6.90 -10.71
N VAL A 374 5.93 6.23 -11.87
CA VAL A 374 7.19 6.13 -12.63
C VAL A 374 7.67 7.50 -13.07
N LEU A 375 6.80 8.32 -13.66
CA LEU A 375 7.15 9.65 -14.15
C LEU A 375 7.58 10.60 -13.02
N GLU A 376 6.96 10.50 -11.86
CA GLU A 376 7.34 11.28 -10.67
C GLU A 376 8.70 10.86 -10.12
N GLU A 377 8.97 9.54 -10.01
CA GLU A 377 10.27 9.05 -9.54
C GLU A 377 11.40 9.30 -10.53
N LEU A 378 11.09 9.42 -11.81
CA LEU A 378 12.02 9.90 -12.85
C LEU A 378 12.22 11.42 -12.83
N ASP A 379 11.61 12.11 -11.90
CA ASP A 379 11.71 13.57 -11.73
C ASP A 379 11.26 14.35 -12.98
N LEU A 380 10.15 13.90 -13.58
CA LEU A 380 9.56 14.51 -14.78
C LEU A 380 8.33 15.34 -14.46
N LEU A 381 7.56 14.93 -13.46
CA LEU A 381 6.35 15.61 -13.02
C LEU A 381 6.15 15.44 -11.51
N HIS A 382 5.23 16.22 -11.00
CA HIS A 382 4.59 16.00 -9.72
C HIS A 382 3.09 15.87 -9.92
N PHE A 383 2.44 15.00 -9.16
CA PHE A 383 0.99 14.80 -9.24
C PHE A 383 0.32 14.73 -7.88
N ALA A 384 -0.96 15.06 -7.85
CA ALA A 384 -1.87 14.83 -6.73
C ALA A 384 -3.19 14.27 -7.25
N LEU A 385 -3.77 13.33 -6.51
CA LEU A 385 -5.10 12.78 -6.73
C LEU A 385 -6.02 13.24 -5.62
N LEU A 386 -7.27 13.60 -5.96
CA LEU A 386 -8.27 14.06 -5.01
C LEU A 386 -9.65 13.50 -5.36
N GLY A 387 -10.40 13.05 -4.35
CA GLY A 387 -11.80 12.61 -4.50
C GLY A 387 -12.01 11.10 -4.55
N GLY A 388 -11.03 10.31 -4.11
CA GLY A 388 -11.12 8.84 -4.06
C GLY A 388 -12.15 8.30 -3.07
N SER A 389 -12.32 6.98 -3.07
CA SER A 389 -13.26 6.26 -2.20
C SER A 389 -12.86 6.27 -0.72
N ASN A 390 -11.61 6.50 -0.41
CA ASN A 390 -11.04 6.41 0.92
C ASN A 390 -11.14 7.72 1.71
N SER A 391 -10.92 7.60 3.02
CA SER A 391 -10.82 8.78 3.88
C SER A 391 -9.58 9.58 3.54
N ARG A 392 -9.69 10.89 3.53
CA ARG A 392 -8.55 11.79 3.44
C ARG A 392 -7.68 11.68 4.67
N LEU A 393 -6.39 11.97 4.50
CA LEU A 393 -5.42 12.03 5.57
C LEU A 393 -5.11 13.49 5.87
N TYR A 394 -5.37 13.90 7.10
CA TYR A 394 -4.96 15.18 7.62
C TYR A 394 -3.55 15.04 8.18
N LEU A 395 -2.64 15.85 7.67
CA LEU A 395 -1.25 15.92 8.09
C LEU A 395 -0.97 17.31 8.68
N TYR A 396 -0.51 17.37 9.92
CA TYR A 396 0.04 18.58 10.49
C TYR A 396 1.56 18.50 10.43
N ILE A 397 2.18 19.36 9.63
CA ILE A 397 3.63 19.36 9.40
C ILE A 397 4.31 20.15 10.50
N ASN A 398 5.04 19.46 11.37
CA ASN A 398 5.80 20.07 12.47
C ASN A 398 7.10 20.68 11.94
N GLN A 399 7.80 19.95 11.05
CA GLN A 399 9.07 20.36 10.48
C GLN A 399 9.38 19.66 9.17
N THR A 400 10.06 20.32 8.28
CA THR A 400 10.48 19.75 6.98
C THR A 400 11.87 19.12 7.01
N GLN A 401 12.70 19.45 7.98
CA GLN A 401 14.10 19.03 8.02
C GLN A 401 14.29 17.51 7.96
N THR A 402 13.49 16.75 8.74
CA THR A 402 13.56 15.29 8.70
C THR A 402 13.10 14.73 7.34
N LEU A 403 12.12 15.35 6.71
CA LEU A 403 11.65 14.96 5.37
C LEU A 403 12.72 15.22 4.31
N GLU A 404 13.45 16.35 4.42
CA GLU A 404 14.56 16.69 3.53
C GLU A 404 15.78 15.78 3.71
N LEU A 405 16.08 15.38 4.95
CA LEU A 405 17.13 14.40 5.23
C LEU A 405 16.80 13.02 4.65
N ALA A 406 15.53 12.62 4.69
CA ALA A 406 15.07 11.37 4.07
C ALA A 406 15.26 11.40 2.54
N ASP A 407 14.93 12.50 1.89
CA ASP A 407 15.15 12.67 0.45
C ASP A 407 16.63 12.56 0.04
N ARG A 408 17.54 12.96 0.93
CA ARG A 408 19.00 12.80 0.75
C ARG A 408 19.54 11.41 1.10
N GLY A 409 18.67 10.46 1.50
CA GLY A 409 19.05 9.09 1.84
C GLY A 409 19.51 8.85 3.29
N PHE A 410 19.34 9.82 4.18
CA PHE A 410 19.77 9.76 5.59
C PHE A 410 18.65 9.39 6.57
N TYR A 411 17.67 8.57 6.13
CA TYR A 411 16.58 8.15 7.00
C TYR A 411 16.63 6.66 7.32
N ARG A 412 16.52 6.34 8.60
CA ARG A 412 16.42 4.99 9.13
C ARG A 412 15.27 4.92 10.12
N ASN A 413 14.33 4.00 9.90
CA ASN A 413 13.20 3.77 10.79
C ASN A 413 13.49 2.59 11.73
N ARG A 414 13.84 2.91 13.00
CA ARG A 414 14.18 1.91 14.01
C ARG A 414 12.98 1.09 14.45
N LEU A 415 11.77 1.68 14.42
CA LEU A 415 10.55 0.97 14.77
C LEU A 415 10.26 -0.15 13.76
N LEU A 416 10.37 0.15 12.46
CA LEU A 416 10.19 -0.85 11.41
C LEU A 416 11.22 -1.98 11.53
N GLU A 417 12.48 -1.66 11.78
CA GLU A 417 13.55 -2.64 11.98
C GLU A 417 13.26 -3.55 13.16
N ARG A 418 12.83 -2.98 14.31
CA ARG A 418 12.48 -3.77 15.50
C ARG A 418 11.26 -4.67 15.25
N ILE A 419 10.26 -4.20 14.53
CA ILE A 419 9.08 -5.00 14.18
C ILE A 419 9.50 -6.16 13.27
N ALA A 420 10.30 -5.90 12.24
CA ALA A 420 10.81 -6.93 11.33
C ALA A 420 11.66 -7.97 12.07
N GLN A 421 12.54 -7.53 12.97
CA GLN A 421 13.36 -8.43 13.78
C GLN A 421 12.49 -9.31 14.69
N ARG A 422 11.57 -8.70 15.45
CA ARG A 422 10.66 -9.46 16.34
C ARG A 422 9.84 -10.49 15.57
N HIS A 423 9.39 -10.13 14.37
CA HIS A 423 8.67 -11.07 13.52
C HIS A 423 9.56 -12.24 13.09
N THR A 424 10.78 -11.96 12.64
CA THR A 424 11.75 -12.98 12.25
C THR A 424 12.06 -13.91 13.43
N ASP A 425 12.27 -13.36 14.61
CA ASP A 425 12.56 -14.13 15.83
C ASP A 425 11.36 -15.00 16.23
N ALA A 426 10.13 -14.47 16.15
CA ALA A 426 8.92 -15.22 16.44
C ALA A 426 8.73 -16.40 15.47
N VAL A 427 8.90 -16.19 14.18
CA VAL A 427 8.80 -17.25 13.16
C VAL A 427 9.88 -18.31 13.37
N ARG A 428 11.11 -17.88 13.67
CA ARG A 428 12.24 -18.78 13.93
C ARG A 428 12.00 -19.64 15.17
N LEU A 429 11.51 -19.03 16.27
CA LEU A 429 11.15 -19.76 17.49
C LEU A 429 10.04 -20.77 17.24
N MET A 430 8.94 -20.36 16.59
CA MET A 430 7.83 -21.25 16.28
C MET A 430 8.26 -22.40 15.37
N SER A 431 9.03 -22.11 14.33
CA SER A 431 9.55 -23.17 13.45
C SER A 431 10.41 -24.17 14.23
N TRP A 432 11.30 -23.68 15.07
CA TRP A 432 12.16 -24.54 15.90
C TRP A 432 11.35 -25.39 16.87
N LEU A 433 10.38 -24.83 17.59
CA LEU A 433 9.53 -25.57 18.54
C LEU A 433 8.79 -26.73 17.87
N PHE A 434 8.29 -26.53 16.66
CA PHE A 434 7.50 -27.56 15.96
C PHE A 434 8.33 -28.53 15.12
N THR A 435 9.60 -28.25 14.84
CA THR A 435 10.47 -29.14 14.04
C THR A 435 11.46 -29.94 14.87
N SER A 436 11.67 -29.58 16.15
CA SER A 436 12.69 -30.22 17.00
C SER A 436 12.28 -31.58 17.58
N GLY A 437 11.06 -32.05 17.33
CA GLY A 437 10.59 -33.37 17.80
C GLY A 437 10.48 -33.53 19.33
N PHE A 438 10.18 -32.42 20.02
CA PHE A 438 9.99 -32.41 21.47
C PHE A 438 8.85 -33.32 21.93
N SER A 439 9.02 -33.94 23.10
CA SER A 439 7.88 -34.50 23.83
C SER A 439 6.92 -33.40 24.30
N SER A 440 5.71 -33.74 24.66
CA SER A 440 4.74 -32.75 25.19
C SER A 440 5.27 -32.01 26.42
N GLU A 441 5.95 -32.69 27.34
CA GLU A 441 6.57 -32.07 28.51
C GLU A 441 7.68 -31.08 28.12
N GLN A 442 8.60 -31.53 27.27
CA GLN A 442 9.67 -30.65 26.77
C GLN A 442 9.15 -29.40 26.04
N LEU A 443 8.07 -29.58 25.27
CA LEU A 443 7.46 -28.43 24.58
C LEU A 443 6.88 -27.44 25.59
N TRP A 444 6.20 -27.93 26.64
CA TRP A 444 5.68 -27.07 27.70
C TRP A 444 6.79 -26.37 28.49
N ASP A 445 7.88 -27.06 28.83
CA ASP A 445 9.05 -26.43 29.45
C ASP A 445 9.59 -25.26 28.63
N ARG A 446 9.70 -25.41 27.29
CA ARG A 446 10.17 -24.34 26.37
C ARG A 446 9.17 -23.17 26.32
N ILE A 447 7.87 -23.47 26.33
CA ILE A 447 6.81 -22.47 26.38
C ILE A 447 6.88 -21.69 27.71
N GLU A 448 7.05 -22.37 28.83
CA GLU A 448 7.18 -21.75 30.14
C GLU A 448 8.42 -20.86 30.22
N GLU A 449 9.60 -21.33 29.77
CA GLU A 449 10.81 -20.54 29.67
C GLU A 449 10.59 -19.24 28.89
N TYR A 450 9.90 -19.30 27.76
CA TYR A 450 9.56 -18.13 26.95
C TYR A 450 8.73 -17.10 27.73
N PHE A 451 7.65 -17.54 28.40
CA PHE A 451 6.77 -16.63 29.14
C PHE A 451 7.40 -16.07 30.42
N LEU A 452 8.30 -16.82 31.04
CA LEU A 452 9.07 -16.35 32.19
C LEU A 452 10.25 -15.45 31.79
N GLY A 453 10.52 -15.28 30.48
CA GLY A 453 11.63 -14.50 29.97
C GLY A 453 13.00 -15.13 30.26
N LEU A 454 13.03 -16.44 30.47
CA LEU A 454 14.24 -17.21 30.68
C LEU A 454 14.91 -17.54 29.34
N PRO A 455 16.23 -17.82 29.33
CA PRO A 455 16.88 -18.38 28.16
C PRO A 455 16.23 -19.72 27.79
N ILE A 456 15.77 -19.83 26.55
CA ILE A 456 15.10 -21.04 26.07
C ILE A 456 16.16 -22.10 25.77
N GLN A 457 16.13 -23.20 26.48
CA GLN A 457 17.16 -24.25 26.37
C GLN A 457 17.19 -24.86 24.96
N GLY A 458 18.36 -24.78 24.30
CA GLY A 458 18.55 -25.31 22.94
C GLY A 458 18.12 -24.37 21.82
N PHE A 459 17.65 -23.17 22.14
CA PHE A 459 17.34 -22.13 21.16
C PHE A 459 18.34 -20.99 21.24
N ASP A 460 19.21 -20.88 20.23
CA ASP A 460 20.13 -19.76 20.12
C ASP A 460 19.35 -18.52 19.66
N ALA A 461 18.88 -17.73 20.61
CA ALA A 461 18.40 -16.39 20.31
C ALA A 461 19.60 -15.54 19.81
N PRO A 462 19.47 -14.71 18.77
CA PRO A 462 20.51 -13.77 18.39
C PRO A 462 20.83 -12.89 19.59
N SER A 463 22.13 -12.79 19.94
CA SER A 463 22.62 -12.09 21.13
C SER A 463 22.03 -10.68 21.22
N ALA A 464 21.64 -10.27 22.42
CA ALA A 464 21.04 -8.96 22.73
C ALA A 464 21.98 -7.76 22.42
N GLU A 465 23.22 -7.99 22.01
CA GLU A 465 24.21 -6.96 21.64
C GLU A 465 23.94 -6.30 20.28
N SER A 466 22.99 -6.81 19.50
CA SER A 466 22.50 -6.15 18.26
C SER A 466 21.18 -5.39 18.44
N ARG A 467 20.75 -5.16 19.68
CA ARG A 467 19.49 -4.48 20.01
C ARG A 467 19.61 -2.96 20.05
#